data_99f6e040bcee297ea1baa189f78eb6e4
#
_entry.id   99f6e040bcee297ea1baa189f78eb6e4
#
_cell.length_a   1.000
_cell.length_b   1.000
_cell.length_c   1.000
_cell.angle_alpha   90.00
_cell.angle_beta   90.00
_cell.angle_gamma   90.00
#
_symmetry.space_group_name_H-M   'P 1'
#
loop_
_entity.id
_entity.type
_entity.pdbx_description
1 polymer ?
#
loop_
_entity_poly.entity_id
_entity_poly.type
_entity_poly.pdbx_seq_one_letter_code
_entity_poly.pdbx_strand_id
1 'polypeptide(L)'
;MNFSVMIDKSVENWEIVQQSNGFAYIDLCGTYEQGEADAELIVRVFDEFTDEPMTEWERVSVFGNQWNTKIKLQAGGPYRIEIRIWNRDGWKARAQLAYAVHHFCVGDVYIVAGQSNAIGTGHGELYEAPEIGVHTLRNCKYWDLATNPMYDGRGWHGPNLAFAKSLKKTHNFPIGILPCAYGGSSLSQWLPQEDGLFYKEMIEAVSDKSVKGMIWYQGESEGMACNSENYLERFTSFVNTVRDELHNPELPIITVQVGRHTDDFENGTEMDRHYDAVREAQRQAAKPLENVYVIPSIDLGRMTDGIHNSKSSNLLLGERCARLALYKIYGKGIDPSAPDLIYAEKTDCNIITLKFSNVEDTLMAYHVTNPERFPIAVEDKNGGNKIESFSISKDTIALTCNRDIDETTCIKCQYGRNPLNIIQDFGKQIAVLCFSNVKVTVK
;
A
#
# COMPACT_ATOMS: atom_id res chain seq x y z
N MET A 1 28.30 -10.80 42.10
CA MET A 1 28.85 -10.21 40.86
C MET A 1 27.74 -9.43 40.20
N ASN A 2 27.83 -8.13 40.22
CA ASN A 2 26.82 -7.29 39.54
C ASN A 2 27.43 -6.82 38.22
N PHE A 3 27.20 -7.58 37.15
CA PHE A 3 27.43 -7.09 35.80
C PHE A 3 26.15 -6.37 35.36
N SER A 4 26.29 -5.21 34.81
CA SER A 4 25.17 -4.46 34.22
C SER A 4 25.46 -4.19 32.75
N VAL A 5 24.61 -4.75 31.86
CA VAL A 5 24.59 -4.42 30.46
C VAL A 5 23.32 -3.64 30.21
N MET A 6 23.43 -2.42 29.75
CA MET A 6 22.33 -1.59 29.32
C MET A 6 22.36 -1.47 27.81
N ILE A 7 21.19 -1.50 27.19
CA ILE A 7 21.00 -1.39 25.74
C ILE A 7 20.43 -0.02 25.45
N ASP A 8 21.14 0.80 24.67
CA ASP A 8 20.70 2.11 24.22
C ASP A 8 20.05 2.04 22.84
N LYS A 9 20.55 1.10 21.99
CA LYS A 9 19.99 0.84 20.67
C LYS A 9 20.08 -0.66 20.36
N SER A 10 18.96 -1.19 19.86
CA SER A 10 18.83 -2.56 19.37
C SER A 10 17.68 -2.62 18.37
N VAL A 11 17.55 -3.74 17.63
CA VAL A 11 16.27 -4.13 17.04
C VAL A 11 15.29 -4.50 18.15
N GLU A 12 14.00 -4.40 17.86
CA GLU A 12 12.93 -4.78 18.78
C GLU A 12 12.47 -6.22 18.53
N ASN A 13 11.80 -6.80 19.53
CA ASN A 13 11.07 -8.05 19.31
C ASN A 13 10.04 -7.85 18.21
N TRP A 14 9.92 -8.82 17.29
CA TRP A 14 9.03 -8.77 16.13
C TRP A 14 9.37 -7.72 15.08
N GLU A 15 10.42 -6.95 15.21
CA GLU A 15 10.80 -5.97 14.20
C GLU A 15 11.12 -6.63 12.85
N ILE A 16 10.70 -5.99 11.77
CA ILE A 16 11.24 -6.27 10.43
C ILE A 16 12.19 -5.14 10.05
N VAL A 17 13.46 -5.48 9.94
CA VAL A 17 14.49 -4.54 9.48
C VAL A 17 14.52 -4.55 7.96
N GLN A 18 14.41 -3.35 7.34
CA GLN A 18 14.45 -3.24 5.88
C GLN A 18 15.76 -3.78 5.31
N GLN A 19 15.65 -4.71 4.38
CA GLN A 19 16.78 -5.28 3.65
C GLN A 19 17.22 -4.37 2.49
N SER A 20 18.49 -4.50 2.10
CA SER A 20 19.04 -3.97 0.85
C SER A 20 19.88 -5.07 0.19
N ASN A 21 19.54 -5.42 -1.05
CA ASN A 21 20.22 -6.47 -1.83
C ASN A 21 20.33 -7.83 -1.10
N GLY A 22 19.29 -8.20 -0.32
CA GLY A 22 19.23 -9.46 0.40
C GLY A 22 19.88 -9.46 1.77
N PHE A 23 20.29 -8.31 2.32
CA PHE A 23 20.93 -8.18 3.63
C PHE A 23 20.46 -6.94 4.38
N ALA A 24 20.61 -6.96 5.70
CA ALA A 24 20.56 -5.77 6.54
C ALA A 24 21.76 -5.74 7.51
N TYR A 25 22.03 -4.54 8.02
CA TYR A 25 22.99 -4.33 9.09
C TYR A 25 22.22 -3.98 10.36
N ILE A 26 22.48 -4.75 11.43
CA ILE A 26 21.88 -4.56 12.74
C ILE A 26 22.90 -3.84 13.61
N ASP A 27 22.59 -2.60 13.98
CA ASP A 27 23.41 -1.80 14.89
C ASP A 27 22.93 -2.02 16.32
N LEU A 28 23.85 -2.42 17.21
CA LEU A 28 23.62 -2.61 18.63
C LEU A 28 24.61 -1.75 19.41
N CYS A 29 24.15 -1.02 20.41
CA CYS A 29 25.03 -0.28 21.31
C CYS A 29 24.43 -0.12 22.71
N GLY A 30 25.28 0.24 23.65
CA GLY A 30 24.87 0.45 25.02
C GLY A 30 26.02 0.69 25.97
N THR A 31 25.78 0.51 27.28
CA THR A 31 26.79 0.61 28.32
C THR A 31 27.03 -0.73 28.98
N TYR A 32 28.25 -0.93 29.42
CA TYR A 32 28.68 -2.12 30.14
C TYR A 32 29.49 -1.73 31.36
N GLU A 33 29.01 -2.08 32.55
CA GLU A 33 29.73 -1.95 33.78
C GLU A 33 30.48 -3.25 34.07
N GLN A 34 31.81 -3.22 33.90
CA GLN A 34 32.67 -4.38 34.07
C GLN A 34 32.86 -4.68 35.57
N GLY A 35 32.38 -5.85 35.97
CA GLY A 35 32.49 -6.27 37.37
C GLY A 35 33.79 -6.99 37.72
N GLU A 36 34.46 -7.65 36.77
CA GLU A 36 35.70 -8.42 36.95
C GLU A 36 36.64 -8.26 35.75
N ALA A 37 37.95 -8.37 35.97
CA ALA A 37 38.97 -7.95 35.02
C ALA A 37 39.03 -8.73 33.68
N ASP A 38 38.46 -9.93 33.59
CA ASP A 38 38.56 -10.83 32.43
C ASP A 38 37.20 -11.15 31.73
N ALA A 39 36.15 -10.41 32.03
CA ALA A 39 34.86 -10.61 31.40
C ALA A 39 34.76 -9.83 30.09
N GLU A 40 34.27 -10.49 29.04
CA GLU A 40 34.05 -9.94 27.69
C GLU A 40 32.57 -9.99 27.32
N LEU A 41 32.10 -9.01 26.53
CA LEU A 41 30.83 -9.09 25.87
C LEU A 41 30.98 -9.84 24.56
N ILE A 42 30.10 -10.79 24.33
CA ILE A 42 30.02 -11.54 23.08
C ILE A 42 28.57 -11.50 22.55
N VAL A 43 28.42 -11.48 21.24
CA VAL A 43 27.12 -11.46 20.56
C VAL A 43 27.05 -12.58 19.52
N ARG A 44 25.87 -13.16 19.36
CA ARG A 44 25.57 -14.15 18.33
C ARG A 44 24.12 -14.06 17.89
N VAL A 45 23.86 -14.39 16.64
CA VAL A 45 22.53 -14.52 16.08
C VAL A 45 22.22 -15.98 15.78
N PHE A 46 21.00 -16.38 16.04
CA PHE A 46 20.46 -17.71 15.79
C PHE A 46 19.23 -17.63 14.88
N ASP A 47 19.04 -18.62 14.04
CA ASP A 47 17.73 -18.95 13.52
C ASP A 47 16.85 -19.44 14.67
N GLU A 48 15.70 -18.81 14.88
CA GLU A 48 14.91 -19.05 16.08
C GLU A 48 14.08 -20.35 16.00
N PHE A 49 13.83 -20.87 14.80
CA PHE A 49 13.13 -22.14 14.62
C PHE A 49 14.04 -23.35 14.80
N THR A 50 15.25 -23.27 14.29
CA THR A 50 16.17 -24.41 14.28
C THR A 50 17.17 -24.37 15.43
N ASP A 51 17.29 -23.21 16.09
CA ASP A 51 18.35 -22.90 17.08
C ASP A 51 19.78 -22.97 16.50
N GLU A 52 19.89 -22.97 15.16
CA GLU A 52 21.16 -22.98 14.47
C GLU A 52 21.80 -21.58 14.48
N PRO A 53 23.13 -21.49 14.69
CA PRO A 53 23.83 -20.22 14.66
C PRO A 53 23.91 -19.66 13.24
N MET A 54 23.48 -18.42 13.09
CA MET A 54 23.60 -17.65 11.84
C MET A 54 24.91 -16.87 11.74
N THR A 55 25.56 -16.61 12.89
CA THR A 55 26.89 -15.99 13.00
C THR A 55 27.76 -16.77 13.96
N GLU A 56 29.07 -16.51 13.95
CA GLU A 56 29.94 -16.96 15.04
C GLU A 56 29.73 -16.07 16.27
N TRP A 57 30.24 -16.50 17.43
CA TRP A 57 30.34 -15.62 18.59
C TRP A 57 31.37 -14.53 18.32
N GLU A 58 30.91 -13.29 18.22
CA GLU A 58 31.76 -12.14 18.02
C GLU A 58 31.97 -11.38 19.32
N ARG A 59 33.23 -10.93 19.55
CA ARG A 59 33.56 -10.06 20.69
C ARG A 59 33.09 -8.66 20.36
N VAL A 60 32.40 -8.06 21.31
CA VAL A 60 31.94 -6.67 21.22
C VAL A 60 33.05 -5.75 21.70
N SER A 61 33.40 -4.75 20.91
CA SER A 61 34.38 -3.73 21.31
C SER A 61 33.81 -2.84 22.40
N VAL A 62 34.55 -2.69 23.49
CA VAL A 62 34.18 -1.84 24.63
C VAL A 62 35.23 -0.73 24.79
N PHE A 63 34.77 0.52 24.82
CA PHE A 63 35.61 1.72 25.03
C PHE A 63 35.12 2.46 26.29
N GLY A 64 35.92 2.44 27.35
CA GLY A 64 35.46 2.89 28.65
C GLY A 64 34.34 1.96 29.17
N ASN A 65 33.15 2.52 29.29
CA ASN A 65 31.93 1.75 29.63
C ASN A 65 30.94 1.63 28.45
N GLN A 66 31.25 2.17 27.27
CA GLN A 66 30.40 2.09 26.09
C GLN A 66 30.81 0.94 25.19
N TRP A 67 29.83 0.30 24.59
CA TRP A 67 30.03 -0.75 23.60
C TRP A 67 29.14 -0.54 22.37
N ASN A 68 29.61 -1.00 21.24
CA ASN A 68 28.84 -1.08 20.01
C ASN A 68 29.30 -2.29 19.18
N THR A 69 28.36 -2.76 18.33
CA THR A 69 28.65 -3.75 17.32
C THR A 69 27.68 -3.60 16.15
N LYS A 70 28.09 -4.11 14.99
CA LYS A 70 27.30 -4.08 13.76
C LYS A 70 27.31 -5.47 13.12
N ILE A 71 26.15 -6.10 13.04
CA ILE A 71 26.00 -7.45 12.52
C ILE A 71 25.35 -7.40 11.14
N LYS A 72 25.95 -8.07 10.16
CA LYS A 72 25.35 -8.26 8.84
C LYS A 72 24.54 -9.54 8.80
N LEU A 73 23.24 -9.43 8.49
CA LEU A 73 22.32 -10.58 8.38
C LEU A 73 21.70 -10.68 6.99
N GLN A 74 21.52 -11.89 6.53
CA GLN A 74 20.77 -12.17 5.32
C GLN A 74 19.28 -11.92 5.54
N ALA A 75 18.56 -11.55 4.47
CA ALA A 75 17.10 -11.45 4.51
C ALA A 75 16.48 -12.82 4.82
N GLY A 76 15.59 -12.85 5.82
CA GLY A 76 15.00 -14.06 6.38
C GLY A 76 14.65 -13.89 7.85
N GLY A 77 14.65 -14.99 8.59
CA GLY A 77 14.25 -15.07 10.00
C GLY A 77 12.97 -15.89 10.18
N PRO A 78 12.39 -15.96 11.42
CA PRO A 78 12.75 -15.13 12.56
C PRO A 78 14.11 -15.44 13.16
N TYR A 79 14.77 -14.40 13.61
CA TYR A 79 16.07 -14.46 14.26
C TYR A 79 15.97 -14.15 15.74
N ARG A 80 16.94 -14.70 16.52
CA ARG A 80 17.21 -14.33 17.91
C ARG A 80 18.63 -13.80 18.03
N ILE A 81 18.79 -12.61 18.61
CA ILE A 81 20.10 -12.09 19.02
C ILE A 81 20.29 -12.40 20.49
N GLU A 82 21.47 -12.89 20.85
CA GLU A 82 21.90 -13.03 22.23
C GLU A 82 23.17 -12.24 22.47
N ILE A 83 23.17 -11.44 23.53
CA ILE A 83 24.37 -10.80 24.09
C ILE A 83 24.69 -11.51 25.41
N ARG A 84 25.91 -12.00 25.53
CA ARG A 84 26.35 -12.72 26.71
C ARG A 84 27.59 -12.08 27.30
N ILE A 85 27.75 -12.19 28.61
CA ILE A 85 28.96 -11.89 29.33
C ILE A 85 29.75 -13.18 29.46
N TRP A 86 30.93 -13.23 28.87
CA TRP A 86 31.78 -14.40 28.90
C TRP A 86 32.97 -14.15 29.84
N ASN A 87 33.01 -14.90 30.94
CA ASN A 87 34.11 -14.88 31.88
C ASN A 87 35.13 -16.01 31.55
N ARG A 88 36.38 -15.65 31.33
CA ARG A 88 37.46 -16.58 30.98
C ARG A 88 38.08 -17.29 32.16
N ASP A 89 37.64 -17.05 33.40
CA ASP A 89 38.31 -17.54 34.59
C ASP A 89 38.28 -19.07 34.68
N GLY A 90 39.31 -19.71 34.19
CA GLY A 90 39.74 -21.09 34.37
C GLY A 90 38.67 -22.15 34.08
N TRP A 91 38.49 -23.11 34.97
CA TRP A 91 37.63 -24.29 34.89
C TRP A 91 36.10 -23.97 34.91
N LYS A 92 35.70 -22.70 35.03
CA LYS A 92 34.34 -22.22 35.12
C LYS A 92 34.01 -21.21 34.04
N ALA A 93 34.58 -21.34 32.85
CA ALA A 93 34.20 -20.50 31.73
C ALA A 93 32.64 -20.56 31.53
N ARG A 94 31.94 -19.49 31.87
CA ARG A 94 30.49 -19.39 31.80
C ARG A 94 30.13 -18.17 30.95
N ALA A 95 29.31 -18.39 29.94
CA ALA A 95 28.67 -17.32 29.22
C ALA A 95 27.26 -17.08 29.81
N GLN A 96 27.08 -15.96 30.50
CA GLN A 96 25.82 -15.59 31.10
C GLN A 96 25.04 -14.74 30.09
N LEU A 97 23.75 -15.09 29.82
CA LEU A 97 22.89 -14.27 29.04
C LEU A 97 22.66 -12.92 29.72
N ALA A 98 22.96 -11.84 29.01
CA ALA A 98 22.77 -10.48 29.46
C ALA A 98 21.54 -9.83 28.83
N TYR A 99 21.30 -10.12 27.53
CA TYR A 99 20.20 -9.58 26.78
C TYR A 99 19.83 -10.49 25.61
N ALA A 100 18.56 -10.53 25.25
CA ALA A 100 18.10 -11.20 24.04
C ALA A 100 16.97 -10.43 23.37
N VAL A 101 16.94 -10.49 22.03
CA VAL A 101 15.83 -10.04 21.19
C VAL A 101 15.32 -11.23 20.42
N HIS A 102 14.00 -11.37 20.35
CA HIS A 102 13.32 -12.51 19.76
C HIS A 102 12.45 -12.11 18.58
N HIS A 103 12.21 -13.04 17.67
CA HIS A 103 11.24 -12.96 16.59
C HIS A 103 11.46 -11.83 15.57
N PHE A 104 12.66 -11.18 15.58
CA PHE A 104 12.92 -10.16 14.56
C PHE A 104 13.27 -10.81 13.22
N CYS A 105 13.04 -10.09 12.14
CA CYS A 105 13.35 -10.55 10.80
C CYS A 105 14.10 -9.48 10.00
N VAL A 106 14.71 -9.90 8.90
CA VAL A 106 15.25 -9.02 7.87
C VAL A 106 14.41 -9.21 6.61
N GLY A 107 13.75 -8.15 6.13
CA GLY A 107 12.80 -8.24 5.02
C GLY A 107 12.45 -6.90 4.42
N ASP A 108 11.26 -6.77 3.85
CA ASP A 108 10.80 -5.54 3.23
C ASP A 108 9.69 -4.88 4.05
N VAL A 109 9.79 -3.57 4.24
CA VAL A 109 8.88 -2.78 5.07
C VAL A 109 8.05 -1.84 4.20
N TYR A 110 6.74 -1.79 4.44
CA TYR A 110 5.80 -0.95 3.70
C TYR A 110 5.02 -0.02 4.62
N ILE A 111 4.93 1.25 4.25
CA ILE A 111 4.00 2.19 4.86
C ILE A 111 2.60 1.93 4.28
N VAL A 112 1.59 1.97 5.15
CA VAL A 112 0.17 2.01 4.74
C VAL A 112 -0.43 3.27 5.30
N ALA A 113 -0.82 4.20 4.44
CA ALA A 113 -1.40 5.48 4.82
C ALA A 113 -2.67 5.78 4.03
N GLY A 114 -3.44 6.75 4.49
CA GLY A 114 -4.73 7.12 3.93
C GLY A 114 -5.84 7.14 4.98
N GLN A 115 -7.06 6.77 4.57
CA GLN A 115 -8.21 6.87 5.46
C GLN A 115 -8.80 5.50 5.87
N SER A 116 -10.06 5.45 6.26
CA SER A 116 -10.70 4.27 6.86
C SER A 116 -10.57 2.97 6.05
N ASN A 117 -10.64 3.03 4.72
CA ASN A 117 -10.43 1.84 3.88
C ASN A 117 -8.97 1.35 3.88
N ALA A 118 -7.99 2.22 4.18
CA ALA A 118 -6.60 1.82 4.40
C ALA A 118 -6.38 1.20 5.80
N ILE A 119 -7.08 1.70 6.83
CA ILE A 119 -7.10 1.07 8.16
C ILE A 119 -7.66 -0.35 8.04
N GLY A 120 -8.79 -0.47 7.36
CA GLY A 120 -9.63 -1.65 7.30
C GLY A 120 -10.81 -1.60 8.28
N THR A 121 -11.99 -1.64 7.71
CA THR A 121 -13.27 -1.52 8.44
C THR A 121 -14.22 -2.67 8.10
N GLY A 122 -13.72 -3.71 7.42
CA GLY A 122 -14.52 -4.86 7.01
C GLY A 122 -14.99 -5.71 8.19
N HIS A 123 -16.30 -5.70 8.46
CA HIS A 123 -16.92 -6.57 9.46
C HIS A 123 -17.27 -7.95 8.89
N GLY A 124 -17.46 -8.95 9.75
CA GLY A 124 -17.93 -10.30 9.41
C GLY A 124 -17.03 -11.40 9.97
N GLU A 125 -17.32 -12.66 9.65
CA GLU A 125 -16.71 -13.84 10.27
C GLU A 125 -15.40 -14.32 9.60
N LEU A 126 -14.95 -13.71 8.53
CA LEU A 126 -13.73 -14.13 7.86
C LEU A 126 -12.51 -13.96 8.78
N TYR A 127 -11.80 -15.03 9.02
CA TYR A 127 -10.58 -15.06 9.82
C TYR A 127 -9.36 -15.25 8.93
N GLU A 128 -8.38 -14.36 9.04
CA GLU A 128 -7.05 -14.53 8.48
C GLU A 128 -6.07 -14.91 9.60
N ALA A 129 -5.54 -16.11 9.54
CA ALA A 129 -4.53 -16.54 10.48
C ALA A 129 -3.26 -15.67 10.36
N PRO A 130 -2.63 -15.28 11.48
CA PRO A 130 -1.32 -14.65 11.44
C PRO A 130 -0.27 -15.59 10.85
N GLU A 131 0.82 -15.01 10.36
CA GLU A 131 1.92 -15.76 9.74
C GLU A 131 3.25 -15.18 10.18
N ILE A 132 4.13 -16.02 10.73
CA ILE A 132 5.49 -15.62 11.12
C ILE A 132 6.23 -15.04 9.90
N GLY A 133 6.93 -13.91 10.13
CA GLY A 133 7.56 -13.15 9.06
C GLY A 133 6.61 -12.18 8.35
N VAL A 134 5.37 -12.01 8.88
CA VAL A 134 4.48 -10.91 8.54
C VAL A 134 4.18 -10.16 9.83
N HIS A 135 4.82 -9.02 10.02
CA HIS A 135 4.78 -8.26 11.27
C HIS A 135 4.25 -6.85 11.05
N THR A 136 3.83 -6.19 12.11
CA THR A 136 3.30 -4.82 12.04
C THR A 136 3.79 -3.97 13.21
N LEU A 137 4.03 -2.68 12.96
CA LEU A 137 4.31 -1.69 14.02
C LEU A 137 2.98 -1.16 14.56
N ARG A 138 2.39 -1.84 15.53
CA ARG A 138 1.06 -1.48 16.07
C ARG A 138 1.03 -0.06 16.59
N ASN A 139 0.01 0.69 16.19
CA ASN A 139 -0.20 2.10 16.57
C ASN A 139 1.04 2.98 16.38
N CYS A 140 1.95 2.62 15.47
CA CYS A 140 3.24 3.27 15.28
C CYS A 140 4.11 3.31 16.55
N LYS A 141 4.02 2.29 17.43
CA LYS A 141 4.70 2.28 18.75
C LYS A 141 5.52 1.04 19.04
N TYR A 142 5.02 -0.14 18.72
CA TYR A 142 5.70 -1.40 19.03
C TYR A 142 5.44 -2.44 17.94
N TRP A 143 6.44 -3.24 17.68
CA TRP A 143 6.33 -4.33 16.71
C TRP A 143 5.61 -5.54 17.31
N ASP A 144 4.81 -6.21 16.49
CA ASP A 144 4.08 -7.43 16.83
C ASP A 144 3.81 -8.28 15.59
N LEU A 145 3.41 -9.53 15.81
CA LEU A 145 2.87 -10.38 14.76
C LEU A 145 1.63 -9.72 14.12
N ALA A 146 1.60 -9.62 12.79
CA ALA A 146 0.51 -8.95 12.11
C ALA A 146 -0.80 -9.76 12.20
N THR A 147 -1.84 -9.11 12.69
CA THR A 147 -3.22 -9.63 12.76
C THR A 147 -4.21 -8.54 12.39
N ASN A 148 -5.41 -8.90 11.96
CA ASN A 148 -6.52 -7.97 11.86
C ASN A 148 -7.28 -7.87 13.20
N PRO A 149 -7.60 -6.66 13.70
CA PRO A 149 -7.14 -5.36 13.21
C PRO A 149 -5.64 -5.13 13.44
N MET A 150 -5.02 -4.31 12.61
CA MET A 150 -3.61 -3.90 12.79
C MET A 150 -3.44 -2.75 13.77
N TYR A 151 -4.54 -2.13 14.19
CA TYR A 151 -4.59 -1.01 15.13
C TYR A 151 -5.29 -1.43 16.41
N ASP A 152 -4.74 -1.11 17.56
CA ASP A 152 -5.41 -1.36 18.83
C ASP A 152 -6.58 -0.39 19.01
N GLY A 153 -7.75 -0.95 19.32
CA GLY A 153 -8.96 -0.19 19.62
C GLY A 153 -9.62 0.50 18.42
N ARG A 154 -9.12 0.30 17.19
CA ARG A 154 -9.76 0.84 15.99
C ARG A 154 -9.58 -0.04 14.76
N GLY A 155 -10.54 0.04 13.84
CA GLY A 155 -10.54 -0.78 12.64
C GLY A 155 -10.99 -2.23 12.90
N TRP A 156 -11.05 -2.97 11.84
CA TRP A 156 -11.35 -4.39 11.82
C TRP A 156 -10.49 -5.12 10.79
N HIS A 157 -11.10 -5.68 9.76
CA HIS A 157 -10.38 -6.35 8.69
C HIS A 157 -10.00 -5.36 7.59
N GLY A 158 -8.70 -5.26 7.30
CA GLY A 158 -8.13 -4.42 6.24
C GLY A 158 -7.46 -5.23 5.14
N PRO A 159 -7.02 -4.57 4.06
CA PRO A 159 -6.31 -5.24 2.96
C PRO A 159 -4.85 -5.59 3.29
N ASN A 160 -4.31 -5.03 4.36
CA ASN A 160 -2.88 -4.96 4.62
C ASN A 160 -2.26 -6.32 4.99
N LEU A 161 -3.00 -7.16 5.77
CA LEU A 161 -2.54 -8.51 6.12
C LEU A 161 -2.52 -9.41 4.87
N ALA A 162 -3.57 -9.37 4.06
CA ALA A 162 -3.65 -10.10 2.80
C ALA A 162 -2.55 -9.66 1.82
N PHE A 163 -2.27 -8.36 1.73
CA PHE A 163 -1.14 -7.82 0.97
C PHE A 163 0.19 -8.43 1.41
N ALA A 164 0.50 -8.33 2.69
CA ALA A 164 1.78 -8.77 3.23
C ALA A 164 1.99 -10.28 3.09
N LYS A 165 0.96 -11.09 3.37
CA LYS A 165 1.00 -12.55 3.22
C LYS A 165 1.16 -12.98 1.76
N SER A 166 0.41 -12.37 0.86
CA SER A 166 0.48 -12.68 -0.59
C SER A 166 1.84 -12.30 -1.16
N LEU A 167 2.38 -11.15 -0.74
CA LEU A 167 3.71 -10.71 -1.15
C LEU A 167 4.79 -11.65 -0.62
N LYS A 168 4.79 -11.96 0.70
CA LYS A 168 5.73 -12.90 1.33
C LYS A 168 5.72 -14.25 0.66
N LYS A 169 4.53 -14.82 0.39
CA LYS A 169 4.37 -16.13 -0.24
C LYS A 169 5.11 -16.26 -1.58
N THR A 170 5.14 -15.18 -2.37
CA THR A 170 5.73 -15.20 -3.72
C THR A 170 7.15 -14.64 -3.72
N HIS A 171 7.43 -13.63 -2.91
CA HIS A 171 8.75 -13.00 -2.85
C HIS A 171 9.73 -13.76 -1.95
N ASN A 172 9.19 -14.48 -0.96
CA ASN A 172 9.93 -15.31 0.01
C ASN A 172 10.82 -14.51 0.98
N PHE A 173 10.48 -13.23 1.24
CA PHE A 173 11.08 -12.43 2.31
C PHE A 173 10.03 -12.04 3.34
N PRO A 174 10.43 -11.85 4.60
CA PRO A 174 9.54 -11.27 5.61
C PRO A 174 9.02 -9.90 5.20
N ILE A 175 7.79 -9.57 5.60
CA ILE A 175 7.12 -8.32 5.26
C ILE A 175 6.65 -7.61 6.53
N GLY A 176 7.11 -6.37 6.70
CA GLY A 176 6.71 -5.45 7.76
C GLY A 176 5.71 -4.42 7.27
N ILE A 177 4.70 -4.13 8.08
CA ILE A 177 3.69 -3.10 7.80
C ILE A 177 3.79 -2.00 8.85
N LEU A 178 3.91 -0.76 8.39
CA LEU A 178 3.81 0.46 9.20
C LEU A 178 2.43 1.09 8.98
N PRO A 179 1.44 0.80 9.86
CA PRO A 179 0.06 1.22 9.67
C PRO A 179 -0.12 2.65 10.17
N CYS A 180 -0.12 3.62 9.25
CA CYS A 180 -0.21 5.06 9.53
C CYS A 180 -1.54 5.69 9.09
N ALA A 181 -2.58 4.93 8.74
CA ALA A 181 -3.83 5.47 8.22
C ALA A 181 -4.76 6.01 9.33
N TYR A 182 -5.60 7.01 8.98
CA TYR A 182 -6.54 7.68 9.90
C TYR A 182 -7.94 7.80 9.29
N GLY A 183 -8.96 7.29 10.01
CA GLY A 183 -10.35 7.27 9.54
C GLY A 183 -10.91 8.67 9.31
N GLY A 184 -11.63 8.85 8.18
CA GLY A 184 -12.23 10.13 7.80
C GLY A 184 -11.26 11.23 7.44
N SER A 185 -9.97 10.94 7.28
CA SER A 185 -8.97 11.97 6.99
C SER A 185 -9.13 12.54 5.58
N SER A 186 -9.05 13.87 5.48
CA SER A 186 -8.94 14.59 4.23
C SER A 186 -7.47 14.75 3.82
N LEU A 187 -7.21 15.02 2.54
CA LEU A 187 -5.86 15.19 2.01
C LEU A 187 -5.11 16.35 2.69
N SER A 188 -5.83 17.39 3.19
CA SER A 188 -5.21 18.51 3.92
C SER A 188 -4.46 18.07 5.18
N GLN A 189 -4.94 17.05 5.86
CA GLN A 189 -4.31 16.50 7.06
C GLN A 189 -3.04 15.69 6.77
N TRP A 190 -2.79 15.41 5.48
CA TRP A 190 -1.59 14.73 4.98
C TRP A 190 -0.59 15.67 4.29
N LEU A 191 -0.86 16.97 4.26
CA LEU A 191 -0.03 17.98 3.61
C LEU A 191 0.55 18.94 4.66
N PRO A 192 1.87 18.94 4.90
CA PRO A 192 2.47 19.80 5.94
C PRO A 192 2.30 21.29 5.69
N GLN A 193 2.06 21.68 4.43
CA GLN A 193 1.75 23.07 4.05
C GLN A 193 0.29 23.47 4.29
N GLU A 194 -0.58 22.53 4.66
CA GLU A 194 -1.98 22.76 5.04
C GLU A 194 -2.18 22.45 6.54
N ASP A 195 -3.02 21.48 6.92
CA ASP A 195 -3.21 21.04 8.31
C ASP A 195 -2.03 20.15 8.78
N GLY A 196 -1.63 19.17 7.96
CA GLY A 196 -0.44 18.33 8.15
C GLY A 196 -0.45 17.43 9.38
N LEU A 197 -1.56 17.30 10.12
CA LEU A 197 -1.62 16.56 11.38
C LEU A 197 -1.15 15.11 11.21
N PHE A 198 -1.75 14.36 10.30
CA PHE A 198 -1.45 12.93 10.12
C PHE A 198 -0.16 12.69 9.32
N TYR A 199 0.24 13.67 8.50
CA TYR A 199 1.57 13.65 7.89
C TYR A 199 2.66 13.65 8.96
N LYS A 200 2.57 14.57 9.93
CA LYS A 200 3.53 14.66 11.03
C LYS A 200 3.61 13.38 11.85
N GLU A 201 2.46 12.83 12.25
CA GLU A 201 2.40 11.57 12.99
C GLU A 201 2.98 10.39 12.21
N MET A 202 2.73 10.32 10.90
CA MET A 202 3.31 9.31 10.04
C MET A 202 4.84 9.45 9.98
N ILE A 203 5.36 10.64 9.72
CA ILE A 203 6.81 10.86 9.61
C ILE A 203 7.51 10.59 10.94
N GLU A 204 6.95 11.00 12.07
CA GLU A 204 7.49 10.68 13.41
C GLU A 204 7.62 9.15 13.63
N ALA A 205 6.69 8.36 13.06
CA ALA A 205 6.72 6.90 13.18
C ALA A 205 7.69 6.19 12.24
N VAL A 206 8.04 6.81 11.10
CA VAL A 206 8.77 6.11 10.03
C VAL A 206 10.12 6.74 9.65
N SER A 207 10.44 7.95 10.12
CA SER A 207 11.65 8.69 9.69
C SER A 207 12.98 8.00 10.06
N ASP A 208 12.99 7.19 11.10
CA ASP A 208 14.14 6.38 11.52
C ASP A 208 14.22 5.02 10.81
N LYS A 209 13.25 4.70 9.94
CA LYS A 209 13.11 3.41 9.26
C LYS A 209 13.30 3.54 7.76
N SER A 210 14.06 2.64 7.18
CA SER A 210 14.06 2.47 5.73
C SER A 210 12.83 1.67 5.31
N VAL A 211 12.25 2.02 4.15
CA VAL A 211 11.04 1.37 3.65
C VAL A 211 11.17 1.02 2.16
N LYS A 212 10.48 -0.04 1.74
CA LYS A 212 10.47 -0.54 0.37
C LYS A 212 9.45 0.16 -0.51
N GLY A 213 8.33 0.59 0.07
CA GLY A 213 7.25 1.23 -0.67
C GLY A 213 6.12 1.68 0.24
N MET A 214 5.10 2.28 -0.37
CA MET A 214 3.92 2.80 0.32
C MET A 214 2.64 2.38 -0.39
N ILE A 215 1.60 2.04 0.40
CA ILE A 215 0.22 1.91 -0.08
C ILE A 215 -0.55 3.12 0.41
N TRP A 216 -1.24 3.78 -0.52
CA TRP A 216 -2.08 4.94 -0.27
C TRP A 216 -3.52 4.68 -0.64
N TYR A 217 -4.45 4.82 0.30
CA TYR A 217 -5.88 4.69 0.04
C TYR A 217 -6.66 5.80 0.75
N GLN A 218 -6.96 6.86 0.01
CA GLN A 218 -7.64 8.07 0.49
C GLN A 218 -8.32 8.75 -0.69
N GLY A 219 -9.37 9.54 -0.43
CA GLY A 219 -10.06 10.37 -1.42
C GLY A 219 -11.57 10.35 -1.26
N GLU A 220 -12.12 9.43 -0.46
CA GLU A 220 -13.56 9.40 -0.15
C GLU A 220 -14.00 10.65 0.58
N SER A 221 -13.14 11.20 1.46
CA SER A 221 -13.44 12.43 2.20
C SER A 221 -13.60 13.63 1.28
N GLU A 222 -12.78 13.78 0.25
CA GLU A 222 -12.90 14.84 -0.76
C GLU A 222 -14.14 14.67 -1.61
N GLY A 223 -14.48 13.42 -1.97
CA GLY A 223 -15.72 13.11 -2.69
C GLY A 223 -16.95 13.48 -1.87
N MET A 224 -17.00 13.09 -0.59
CA MET A 224 -18.13 13.36 0.33
C MET A 224 -18.27 14.85 0.67
N ALA A 225 -17.17 15.51 0.97
CA ALA A 225 -17.14 16.92 1.34
C ALA A 225 -17.28 17.88 0.15
N CYS A 226 -17.41 17.33 -1.08
CA CYS A 226 -17.44 18.11 -2.31
C CYS A 226 -16.23 19.07 -2.43
N ASN A 227 -15.03 18.58 -2.12
CA ASN A 227 -13.77 19.34 -2.08
C ASN A 227 -12.65 18.60 -2.83
N SER A 228 -12.88 18.33 -4.11
CA SER A 228 -11.92 17.61 -4.97
C SER A 228 -11.02 18.51 -5.80
N GLU A 229 -11.16 19.84 -5.65
CA GLU A 229 -10.37 20.81 -6.40
C GLU A 229 -8.88 20.61 -6.16
N ASN A 230 -8.11 20.62 -7.25
CA ASN A 230 -6.65 20.47 -7.22
C ASN A 230 -6.15 19.16 -6.54
N TYR A 231 -7.01 18.10 -6.46
CA TYR A 231 -6.60 16.84 -5.83
C TYR A 231 -5.31 16.28 -6.46
N LEU A 232 -5.15 16.33 -7.77
CA LEU A 232 -3.95 15.84 -8.46
C LEU A 232 -2.68 16.62 -8.03
N GLU A 233 -2.75 17.94 -7.99
CA GLU A 233 -1.65 18.80 -7.57
C GLU A 233 -1.28 18.56 -6.11
N ARG A 234 -2.28 18.51 -5.23
CA ARG A 234 -2.12 18.24 -3.80
C ARG A 234 -1.55 16.84 -3.53
N PHE A 235 -2.04 15.83 -4.22
CA PHE A 235 -1.49 14.47 -4.11
C PHE A 235 -0.06 14.39 -4.65
N THR A 236 0.25 15.09 -5.74
CA THR A 236 1.63 15.22 -6.27
C THR A 236 2.55 15.85 -5.24
N SER A 237 2.11 16.91 -4.58
CA SER A 237 2.84 17.56 -3.49
C SER A 237 3.08 16.60 -2.32
N PHE A 238 2.05 15.85 -1.90
CA PHE A 238 2.18 14.82 -0.85
C PHE A 238 3.24 13.77 -1.20
N VAL A 239 3.18 13.20 -2.40
CA VAL A 239 4.15 12.19 -2.85
C VAL A 239 5.59 12.72 -2.81
N ASN A 240 5.81 13.92 -3.36
CA ASN A 240 7.14 14.51 -3.39
C ASN A 240 7.64 14.81 -1.97
N THR A 241 6.79 15.37 -1.11
CA THR A 241 7.16 15.68 0.28
C THR A 241 7.52 14.42 1.07
N VAL A 242 6.77 13.32 0.91
CA VAL A 242 7.11 12.03 1.54
C VAL A 242 8.46 11.50 1.04
N ARG A 243 8.70 11.57 -0.26
CA ARG A 243 9.97 11.12 -0.87
C ARG A 243 11.18 11.93 -0.39
N ASP A 244 11.01 13.24 -0.28
CA ASP A 244 12.06 14.15 0.23
C ASP A 244 12.36 13.85 1.70
N GLU A 245 11.33 13.71 2.53
CA GLU A 245 11.49 13.46 3.97
C GLU A 245 12.14 12.11 4.26
N LEU A 246 11.77 11.08 3.49
CA LEU A 246 12.35 9.74 3.62
C LEU A 246 13.68 9.57 2.83
N HIS A 247 14.19 10.63 2.22
CA HIS A 247 15.39 10.60 1.38
C HIS A 247 15.38 9.49 0.33
N ASN A 248 14.20 9.22 -0.23
CA ASN A 248 13.99 8.18 -1.24
C ASN A 248 13.14 8.72 -2.42
N PRO A 249 13.77 9.41 -3.38
CA PRO A 249 13.06 10.01 -4.53
C PRO A 249 12.36 8.98 -5.41
N GLU A 250 12.82 7.74 -5.39
CA GLU A 250 12.27 6.63 -6.16
C GLU A 250 11.26 5.78 -5.38
N LEU A 251 10.85 6.19 -4.17
CA LEU A 251 9.92 5.43 -3.33
C LEU A 251 8.68 5.03 -4.14
N PRO A 252 8.44 3.72 -4.34
CA PRO A 252 7.25 3.25 -5.04
C PRO A 252 5.99 3.48 -4.20
N ILE A 253 4.94 3.99 -4.84
CA ILE A 253 3.64 4.22 -4.19
C ILE A 253 2.55 3.52 -4.99
N ILE A 254 1.79 2.64 -4.34
CA ILE A 254 0.58 2.06 -4.88
C ILE A 254 -0.60 2.86 -4.35
N THR A 255 -1.26 3.63 -5.21
CA THR A 255 -2.47 4.36 -4.86
C THR A 255 -3.71 3.58 -5.27
N VAL A 256 -4.69 3.49 -4.37
CA VAL A 256 -5.98 2.87 -4.65
C VAL A 256 -6.94 3.93 -5.19
N GLN A 257 -7.43 3.73 -6.42
CA GLN A 257 -8.51 4.55 -6.96
C GLN A 257 -9.79 4.28 -6.17
N VAL A 258 -10.38 5.32 -5.57
CA VAL A 258 -11.52 5.19 -4.66
C VAL A 258 -12.70 4.47 -5.28
N GLY A 259 -13.33 3.62 -4.51
CA GLY A 259 -14.40 2.76 -4.95
C GLY A 259 -15.79 3.41 -4.91
N ARG A 260 -16.84 2.58 -4.89
CA ARG A 260 -18.22 3.05 -4.85
C ARG A 260 -18.60 3.62 -3.47
N HIS A 261 -19.55 4.55 -3.49
CA HIS A 261 -20.29 4.96 -2.30
C HIS A 261 -21.78 4.79 -2.61
N THR A 262 -22.43 3.85 -1.96
CA THR A 262 -23.75 3.34 -2.37
C THR A 262 -24.92 4.02 -1.66
N ASP A 263 -24.65 4.83 -0.62
CA ASP A 263 -25.72 5.54 0.09
C ASP A 263 -26.35 6.65 -0.75
N ASP A 264 -27.61 6.93 -0.48
CA ASP A 264 -28.35 8.03 -1.07
C ASP A 264 -28.18 9.31 -0.24
N PHE A 265 -27.86 10.41 -0.92
CA PHE A 265 -27.67 11.73 -0.34
C PHE A 265 -28.49 12.78 -1.10
N GLU A 266 -28.97 13.81 -0.37
CA GLU A 266 -29.68 14.93 -0.98
C GLU A 266 -28.83 15.68 -2.01
N ASN A 267 -27.51 15.82 -1.76
CA ASN A 267 -26.55 16.43 -2.69
C ASN A 267 -25.84 15.41 -3.59
N GLY A 268 -26.44 14.25 -3.84
CA GLY A 268 -25.81 13.12 -4.55
C GLY A 268 -25.22 13.48 -5.92
N THR A 269 -25.88 14.33 -6.70
CA THR A 269 -25.37 14.76 -8.02
C THR A 269 -24.09 15.60 -7.91
N GLU A 270 -23.95 16.40 -6.86
CA GLU A 270 -22.74 17.16 -6.61
C GLU A 270 -21.61 16.23 -6.17
N MET A 271 -21.88 15.33 -5.23
CA MET A 271 -20.92 14.30 -4.80
C MET A 271 -20.45 13.43 -5.96
N ASP A 272 -21.34 13.07 -6.90
CA ASP A 272 -20.98 12.27 -8.07
C ASP A 272 -19.84 12.92 -8.87
N ARG A 273 -19.91 14.23 -9.09
CA ARG A 273 -18.86 15.00 -9.80
C ARG A 273 -17.53 15.00 -9.04
N HIS A 274 -17.59 15.13 -7.73
CA HIS A 274 -16.37 15.14 -6.89
C HIS A 274 -15.73 13.75 -6.80
N TYR A 275 -16.51 12.66 -6.71
CA TYR A 275 -15.99 11.29 -6.82
C TYR A 275 -15.33 11.04 -8.18
N ASP A 276 -15.95 11.49 -9.26
CA ASP A 276 -15.39 11.39 -10.62
C ASP A 276 -14.05 12.16 -10.72
N ALA A 277 -14.00 13.38 -10.17
CA ALA A 277 -12.78 14.20 -10.18
C ALA A 277 -11.64 13.58 -9.38
N VAL A 278 -11.92 13.03 -8.19
CA VAL A 278 -10.91 12.33 -7.37
C VAL A 278 -10.37 11.10 -8.11
N ARG A 279 -11.24 10.25 -8.67
CA ARG A 279 -10.82 9.06 -9.42
C ARG A 279 -9.97 9.43 -10.64
N GLU A 280 -10.39 10.47 -11.40
CA GLU A 280 -9.61 10.95 -12.54
C GLU A 280 -8.24 11.48 -12.09
N ALA A 281 -8.17 12.24 -11.01
CA ALA A 281 -6.91 12.73 -10.46
C ALA A 281 -5.99 11.57 -10.05
N GLN A 282 -6.51 10.55 -9.38
CA GLN A 282 -5.76 9.35 -9.01
C GLN A 282 -5.24 8.59 -10.24
N ARG A 283 -6.08 8.45 -11.30
CA ARG A 283 -5.66 7.85 -12.57
C ARG A 283 -4.55 8.65 -13.25
N GLN A 284 -4.67 9.98 -13.25
CA GLN A 284 -3.68 10.87 -13.88
C GLN A 284 -2.36 10.92 -13.11
N ALA A 285 -2.37 10.70 -11.79
CA ALA A 285 -1.17 10.81 -10.95
C ALA A 285 -0.03 9.87 -11.39
N ALA A 286 -0.35 8.70 -11.93
CA ALA A 286 0.65 7.75 -12.43
C ALA A 286 1.38 8.23 -13.71
N LYS A 287 0.95 9.32 -14.35
CA LYS A 287 1.57 9.81 -15.58
C LYS A 287 2.77 10.73 -15.32
N PRO A 288 2.66 11.79 -14.47
CA PRO A 288 3.78 12.66 -14.15
C PRO A 288 4.70 12.13 -13.03
N LEU A 289 4.21 11.20 -12.19
CA LEU A 289 4.95 10.69 -11.06
C LEU A 289 5.52 9.30 -11.36
N GLU A 290 6.83 9.21 -11.55
CA GLU A 290 7.51 7.92 -11.67
C GLU A 290 7.28 7.08 -10.43
N ASN A 291 7.18 5.76 -10.59
CA ASN A 291 6.95 4.78 -9.52
C ASN A 291 5.65 4.99 -8.72
N VAL A 292 4.66 5.70 -9.28
CA VAL A 292 3.29 5.74 -8.76
C VAL A 292 2.41 4.83 -9.61
N TYR A 293 1.76 3.87 -8.96
CA TYR A 293 0.94 2.84 -9.60
C TYR A 293 -0.49 2.89 -9.08
N VAL A 294 -1.46 2.74 -9.95
CA VAL A 294 -2.89 2.85 -9.59
C VAL A 294 -3.55 1.49 -9.67
N ILE A 295 -4.37 1.18 -8.66
CA ILE A 295 -5.21 -0.02 -8.63
C ILE A 295 -6.67 0.36 -8.37
N PRO A 296 -7.65 -0.15 -9.15
CA PRO A 296 -9.06 0.18 -8.95
C PRO A 296 -9.66 -0.59 -7.77
N SER A 297 -10.63 0.05 -7.11
CA SER A 297 -11.50 -0.59 -6.12
C SER A 297 -12.99 -0.43 -6.43
N ILE A 298 -13.32 0.01 -7.64
CA ILE A 298 -14.70 0.29 -8.07
C ILE A 298 -15.57 -0.97 -8.14
N ASP A 299 -15.00 -2.11 -8.44
CA ASP A 299 -15.65 -3.41 -8.56
C ASP A 299 -15.75 -4.18 -7.23
N LEU A 300 -15.21 -3.62 -6.16
CA LEU A 300 -15.21 -4.27 -4.85
C LEU A 300 -16.57 -4.11 -4.14
N GLY A 301 -16.98 -5.16 -3.42
CA GLY A 301 -18.18 -5.16 -2.59
C GLY A 301 -18.06 -4.24 -1.38
N ARG A 302 -19.16 -3.55 -1.03
CA ARG A 302 -19.23 -2.64 0.10
C ARG A 302 -19.90 -3.28 1.31
N MET A 303 -19.61 -2.71 2.48
CA MET A 303 -20.38 -2.93 3.70
C MET A 303 -21.75 -2.26 3.61
N THR A 304 -22.61 -2.53 4.59
CA THR A 304 -23.95 -1.94 4.68
C THR A 304 -23.94 -0.42 4.92
N ASP A 305 -22.82 0.14 5.31
CA ASP A 305 -22.59 1.58 5.42
C ASP A 305 -22.29 2.28 4.07
N GLY A 306 -22.31 1.52 3.00
CA GLY A 306 -22.20 2.02 1.63
C GLY A 306 -20.82 2.48 1.16
N ILE A 307 -19.86 2.75 2.06
CA ILE A 307 -18.56 3.34 1.72
C ILE A 307 -17.38 2.39 1.97
N HIS A 308 -17.46 1.56 3.00
CA HIS A 308 -16.33 0.72 3.38
C HIS A 308 -16.31 -0.61 2.63
N ASN A 309 -15.12 -1.10 2.36
CA ASN A 309 -14.92 -2.41 1.74
C ASN A 309 -15.38 -3.53 2.66
N SER A 310 -16.04 -4.55 2.10
CA SER A 310 -16.30 -5.80 2.83
C SER A 310 -14.99 -6.56 3.11
N LYS A 311 -15.01 -7.51 4.03
CA LYS A 311 -13.85 -8.38 4.32
C LYS A 311 -13.30 -9.07 3.09
N SER A 312 -14.15 -9.71 2.29
CA SER A 312 -13.75 -10.38 1.06
C SER A 312 -13.14 -9.42 0.04
N SER A 313 -13.67 -8.21 -0.03
CA SER A 313 -13.11 -7.14 -0.86
C SER A 313 -11.73 -6.68 -0.40
N ASN A 314 -11.52 -6.60 0.91
CA ASN A 314 -10.21 -6.29 1.47
C ASN A 314 -9.17 -7.36 1.17
N LEU A 315 -9.53 -8.66 1.25
CA LEU A 315 -8.66 -9.75 0.82
C LEU A 315 -8.25 -9.59 -0.65
N LEU A 316 -9.24 -9.40 -1.53
CA LEU A 316 -9.00 -9.25 -2.95
C LEU A 316 -8.14 -8.01 -3.27
N LEU A 317 -8.39 -6.89 -2.58
CA LEU A 317 -7.59 -5.67 -2.75
C LEU A 317 -6.15 -5.89 -2.29
N GLY A 318 -5.94 -6.53 -1.14
CA GLY A 318 -4.60 -6.86 -0.65
C GLY A 318 -3.82 -7.74 -1.63
N GLU A 319 -4.46 -8.78 -2.18
CA GLU A 319 -3.84 -9.63 -3.20
C GLU A 319 -3.53 -8.88 -4.50
N ARG A 320 -4.42 -7.97 -4.93
CA ARG A 320 -4.18 -7.11 -6.11
C ARG A 320 -2.98 -6.19 -5.89
N CYS A 321 -2.90 -5.53 -4.73
CA CYS A 321 -1.74 -4.71 -4.37
C CYS A 321 -0.45 -5.53 -4.33
N ALA A 322 -0.49 -6.75 -3.78
CA ALA A 322 0.68 -7.64 -3.74
C ALA A 322 1.15 -8.05 -5.14
N ARG A 323 0.24 -8.42 -6.03
CA ARG A 323 0.58 -8.74 -7.43
C ARG A 323 1.19 -7.53 -8.15
N LEU A 324 0.62 -6.34 -7.92
CA LEU A 324 1.15 -5.11 -8.51
C LEU A 324 2.55 -4.78 -7.98
N ALA A 325 2.78 -4.91 -6.67
CA ALA A 325 4.09 -4.77 -6.07
C ALA A 325 5.09 -5.79 -6.63
N LEU A 326 4.72 -7.07 -6.73
CA LEU A 326 5.57 -8.12 -7.30
C LEU A 326 6.05 -7.77 -8.71
N TYR A 327 5.16 -7.28 -9.55
CA TYR A 327 5.53 -6.91 -10.91
C TYR A 327 6.30 -5.59 -11.00
N LYS A 328 5.77 -4.51 -10.39
CA LYS A 328 6.32 -3.15 -10.57
C LYS A 328 7.56 -2.89 -9.70
N ILE A 329 7.65 -3.49 -8.51
CA ILE A 329 8.74 -3.22 -7.54
C ILE A 329 9.80 -4.33 -7.59
N TYR A 330 9.40 -5.58 -7.82
CA TYR A 330 10.32 -6.71 -7.80
C TYR A 330 10.58 -7.33 -9.18
N GLY A 331 9.91 -6.87 -10.24
CA GLY A 331 10.09 -7.41 -11.60
C GLY A 331 9.68 -8.88 -11.74
N LYS A 332 8.71 -9.34 -10.93
CA LYS A 332 8.27 -10.74 -10.90
C LYS A 332 6.81 -10.88 -11.35
N GLY A 333 6.52 -11.97 -12.06
CA GLY A 333 5.16 -12.31 -12.48
C GLY A 333 4.71 -11.69 -13.80
N ILE A 334 3.41 -11.69 -14.04
CA ILE A 334 2.75 -11.11 -15.23
C ILE A 334 2.21 -9.75 -14.84
N ASP A 335 2.18 -8.79 -15.77
CA ASP A 335 1.68 -7.43 -15.52
C ASP A 335 0.21 -7.43 -15.06
N PRO A 336 -0.07 -7.13 -13.79
CA PRO A 336 -1.41 -7.10 -13.24
C PRO A 336 -2.05 -5.71 -13.33
N SER A 337 -1.40 -4.76 -14.01
CA SER A 337 -1.90 -3.39 -14.12
C SER A 337 -3.32 -3.37 -14.68
N ALA A 338 -4.16 -2.53 -14.11
CA ALA A 338 -5.53 -2.35 -14.57
C ALA A 338 -5.55 -1.78 -15.99
N PRO A 339 -6.56 -2.13 -16.80
CA PRO A 339 -6.76 -1.45 -18.09
C PRO A 339 -6.98 0.04 -17.89
N ASP A 340 -6.29 0.85 -18.70
CA ASP A 340 -6.45 2.31 -18.72
C ASP A 340 -6.68 2.82 -20.15
N LEU A 341 -7.44 3.89 -20.28
CA LEU A 341 -7.74 4.51 -21.57
C LEU A 341 -6.48 5.14 -22.17
N ILE A 342 -6.10 4.69 -23.37
CA ILE A 342 -5.01 5.28 -24.17
C ILE A 342 -5.53 6.50 -24.94
N TYR A 343 -6.63 6.30 -25.70
CA TYR A 343 -7.27 7.36 -26.47
C TYR A 343 -8.77 7.10 -26.66
N ALA A 344 -9.48 8.18 -26.94
CA ALA A 344 -10.83 8.17 -27.49
C ALA A 344 -10.83 9.04 -28.75
N GLU A 345 -11.23 8.48 -29.88
CA GLU A 345 -11.23 9.20 -31.16
C GLU A 345 -12.53 9.00 -31.94
N LYS A 346 -12.94 10.04 -32.64
CA LYS A 346 -14.00 9.96 -33.63
C LYS A 346 -13.53 9.16 -34.84
N THR A 347 -14.21 8.07 -35.14
CA THR A 347 -13.89 7.21 -36.29
C THR A 347 -14.93 7.29 -37.40
N ASP A 348 -16.15 7.80 -37.13
CA ASP A 348 -17.16 8.16 -38.09
C ASP A 348 -18.01 9.32 -37.51
N CYS A 349 -18.98 9.86 -38.26
CA CYS A 349 -19.79 11.01 -37.86
C CYS A 349 -20.30 10.92 -36.43
N ASN A 350 -20.82 9.77 -36.01
CA ASN A 350 -21.39 9.50 -34.71
C ASN A 350 -20.76 8.31 -33.98
N ILE A 351 -19.55 7.87 -34.41
CA ILE A 351 -18.84 6.74 -33.77
C ILE A 351 -17.60 7.22 -33.05
N ILE A 352 -17.48 6.79 -31.80
CA ILE A 352 -16.28 6.97 -30.97
C ILE A 352 -15.60 5.60 -30.77
N THR A 353 -14.31 5.53 -31.03
CA THR A 353 -13.49 4.36 -30.73
C THR A 353 -12.58 4.66 -29.54
N LEU A 354 -12.65 3.80 -28.53
CA LEU A 354 -11.81 3.85 -27.35
C LEU A 354 -10.81 2.70 -27.37
N LYS A 355 -9.56 3.00 -27.09
CA LYS A 355 -8.48 2.01 -26.99
C LYS A 355 -7.91 1.98 -25.58
N PHE A 356 -7.73 0.79 -25.03
CA PHE A 356 -7.22 0.57 -23.69
C PHE A 356 -5.86 -0.13 -23.70
N SER A 357 -5.01 0.23 -22.74
CA SER A 357 -3.79 -0.48 -22.42
C SER A 357 -4.05 -1.60 -21.40
N ASN A 358 -3.04 -2.44 -21.16
CA ASN A 358 -3.01 -3.44 -20.10
C ASN A 358 -4.16 -4.47 -20.14
N VAL A 359 -4.79 -4.71 -21.28
CA VAL A 359 -5.80 -5.75 -21.44
C VAL A 359 -5.10 -7.07 -21.77
N GLU A 360 -5.33 -8.09 -20.95
CA GLU A 360 -4.74 -9.43 -21.14
C GLU A 360 -5.55 -10.26 -22.12
N ASP A 361 -6.83 -10.43 -21.87
CA ASP A 361 -7.74 -11.19 -22.74
C ASP A 361 -8.70 -10.28 -23.50
N THR A 362 -9.82 -9.91 -22.88
CA THR A 362 -10.83 -9.04 -23.49
C THR A 362 -11.54 -8.22 -22.43
N LEU A 363 -11.91 -7.00 -22.79
CA LEU A 363 -12.81 -6.18 -21.96
C LEU A 363 -14.23 -6.76 -22.00
N MET A 364 -14.89 -6.73 -20.85
CA MET A 364 -16.29 -7.17 -20.71
C MET A 364 -17.08 -6.24 -19.81
N ALA A 365 -18.31 -5.95 -20.22
CA ALA A 365 -19.33 -5.35 -19.36
C ALA A 365 -20.38 -6.45 -19.09
N TYR A 366 -20.27 -7.12 -17.94
CA TYR A 366 -21.11 -8.27 -17.64
C TYR A 366 -22.59 -7.89 -17.59
N HIS A 367 -23.43 -8.71 -18.27
CA HIS A 367 -24.88 -8.57 -18.33
C HIS A 367 -25.41 -7.25 -18.90
N VAL A 368 -24.55 -6.45 -19.53
CA VAL A 368 -24.95 -5.20 -20.17
C VAL A 368 -25.26 -5.46 -21.64
N THR A 369 -26.52 -5.60 -21.96
CA THR A 369 -27.03 -5.72 -23.34
C THR A 369 -27.75 -4.44 -23.81
N ASN A 370 -28.26 -3.66 -22.85
CA ASN A 370 -28.93 -2.37 -23.14
C ASN A 370 -27.88 -1.24 -23.18
N PRO A 371 -27.70 -0.53 -24.29
CA PRO A 371 -26.76 0.58 -24.42
C PRO A 371 -26.95 1.69 -23.37
N GLU A 372 -28.18 1.93 -22.91
CA GLU A 372 -28.46 2.92 -21.85
C GLU A 372 -27.85 2.57 -20.49
N ARG A 373 -27.48 1.30 -20.29
CA ARG A 373 -26.83 0.81 -19.08
C ARG A 373 -25.32 0.61 -19.24
N PHE A 374 -24.80 0.95 -20.42
CA PHE A 374 -23.36 0.82 -20.64
C PHE A 374 -22.63 1.83 -19.76
N PRO A 375 -21.56 1.42 -19.04
CA PRO A 375 -20.96 2.25 -18.00
C PRO A 375 -20.04 3.35 -18.55
N ILE A 376 -20.34 3.83 -19.76
CA ILE A 376 -19.71 5.00 -20.37
C ILE A 376 -20.80 6.02 -20.69
N ALA A 377 -20.55 7.28 -20.39
CA ALA A 377 -21.38 8.38 -20.86
C ALA A 377 -20.61 9.25 -21.86
N VAL A 378 -21.35 9.75 -22.83
CA VAL A 378 -20.86 10.71 -23.83
C VAL A 378 -21.62 12.01 -23.63
N GLU A 379 -20.92 13.13 -23.54
CA GLU A 379 -21.48 14.46 -23.30
C GLU A 379 -20.84 15.46 -24.27
N ASP A 380 -21.65 16.41 -24.75
CA ASP A 380 -21.20 17.52 -25.59
C ASP A 380 -21.82 18.85 -25.11
N LYS A 381 -21.60 19.95 -25.81
CA LYS A 381 -22.18 21.26 -25.48
C LYS A 381 -23.71 21.28 -25.39
N ASN A 382 -24.38 20.26 -25.93
CA ASN A 382 -25.83 20.11 -25.91
C ASN A 382 -26.32 19.15 -24.82
N GLY A 383 -25.43 18.71 -23.93
CA GLY A 383 -25.67 17.73 -22.88
C GLY A 383 -25.39 16.30 -23.32
N GLY A 384 -25.99 15.33 -22.63
CA GLY A 384 -25.73 13.91 -22.88
C GLY A 384 -26.01 13.50 -24.32
N ASN A 385 -25.08 12.79 -24.95
CA ASN A 385 -25.21 12.21 -26.28
C ASN A 385 -25.46 10.69 -26.09
N LYS A 386 -26.70 10.27 -26.37
CA LYS A 386 -27.17 8.90 -26.10
C LYS A 386 -26.37 7.88 -26.92
N ILE A 387 -25.89 6.82 -26.26
CA ILE A 387 -25.31 5.66 -26.94
C ILE A 387 -26.45 4.77 -27.43
N GLU A 388 -26.50 4.52 -28.73
CA GLU A 388 -27.49 3.66 -29.39
C GLU A 388 -27.02 2.20 -29.46
N SER A 389 -25.71 2.01 -29.63
CA SER A 389 -25.12 0.70 -29.66
C SER A 389 -23.65 0.75 -29.21
N PHE A 390 -23.15 -0.38 -28.80
CA PHE A 390 -21.71 -0.55 -28.49
C PHE A 390 -21.20 -1.91 -28.95
N SER A 391 -19.93 -2.00 -29.24
CA SER A 391 -19.24 -3.27 -29.45
C SER A 391 -17.92 -3.28 -28.72
N ILE A 392 -17.51 -4.46 -28.23
CA ILE A 392 -16.24 -4.69 -27.55
C ILE A 392 -15.43 -5.71 -28.35
N SER A 393 -14.20 -5.38 -28.68
CA SER A 393 -13.27 -6.28 -29.37
C SER A 393 -11.91 -6.20 -28.69
N LYS A 394 -11.60 -7.20 -27.88
CA LYS A 394 -10.41 -7.29 -27.07
C LYS A 394 -10.23 -6.05 -26.16
N ASP A 395 -9.37 -5.14 -26.57
CA ASP A 395 -8.95 -3.93 -25.85
C ASP A 395 -9.57 -2.64 -26.45
N THR A 396 -10.56 -2.80 -27.31
CA THR A 396 -11.18 -1.70 -28.05
C THR A 396 -12.69 -1.71 -27.83
N ILE A 397 -13.28 -0.53 -27.58
CA ILE A 397 -14.72 -0.32 -27.47
C ILE A 397 -15.11 0.68 -28.55
N ALA A 398 -16.11 0.33 -29.34
CA ALA A 398 -16.76 1.27 -30.28
C ALA A 398 -18.15 1.62 -29.78
N LEU A 399 -18.46 2.92 -29.74
CA LEU A 399 -19.75 3.48 -29.33
C LEU A 399 -20.39 4.17 -30.50
N THR A 400 -21.65 3.82 -30.84
CA THR A 400 -22.47 4.56 -31.80
C THR A 400 -23.42 5.47 -31.03
N CYS A 401 -23.33 6.77 -31.26
CA CYS A 401 -24.14 7.79 -30.60
C CYS A 401 -25.30 8.26 -31.50
N ASN A 402 -26.30 8.84 -30.88
CA ASN A 402 -27.47 9.34 -31.63
C ASN A 402 -27.24 10.71 -32.31
N ARG A 403 -26.16 11.41 -31.93
CA ARG A 403 -25.75 12.69 -32.56
C ARG A 403 -24.31 12.60 -33.04
N ASP A 404 -23.97 13.45 -34.00
CA ASP A 404 -22.60 13.58 -34.48
C ASP A 404 -21.64 13.99 -33.35
N ILE A 405 -20.41 13.52 -33.44
CA ILE A 405 -19.32 13.81 -32.50
C ILE A 405 -18.61 15.08 -32.98
N ASP A 406 -18.46 16.04 -32.08
CA ASP A 406 -17.75 17.30 -32.32
C ASP A 406 -16.61 17.53 -31.32
N GLU A 407 -15.88 18.63 -31.50
CA GLU A 407 -14.73 19.00 -30.65
C GLU A 407 -15.09 19.27 -29.18
N THR A 408 -16.37 19.43 -28.85
CA THR A 408 -16.83 19.61 -27.47
C THR A 408 -17.09 18.30 -26.74
N THR A 409 -17.08 17.18 -27.49
CA THR A 409 -17.43 15.86 -26.96
C THR A 409 -16.42 15.36 -25.95
N CYS A 410 -16.92 14.99 -24.79
CA CYS A 410 -16.16 14.34 -23.69
C CYS A 410 -16.81 13.03 -23.30
N ILE A 411 -16.01 12.13 -22.72
CA ILE A 411 -16.47 10.84 -22.21
C ILE A 411 -16.11 10.65 -20.75
N LYS A 412 -16.88 9.84 -20.06
CA LYS A 412 -16.60 9.37 -18.71
C LYS A 412 -16.96 7.89 -18.58
N CYS A 413 -16.21 7.14 -17.77
CA CYS A 413 -16.40 5.70 -17.59
C CYS A 413 -16.54 5.35 -16.12
N GLN A 414 -17.53 4.48 -15.81
CA GLN A 414 -17.80 4.03 -14.43
C GLN A 414 -17.96 5.23 -13.49
N TYR A 415 -18.78 6.17 -13.90
CA TYR A 415 -18.94 7.50 -13.37
C TYR A 415 -19.98 7.59 -12.24
N GLY A 416 -19.93 8.71 -11.53
CA GLY A 416 -20.73 8.95 -10.33
C GLY A 416 -20.20 8.18 -9.12
N ARG A 417 -20.70 8.47 -7.92
CA ARG A 417 -20.23 7.81 -6.70
C ARG A 417 -20.57 6.31 -6.67
N ASN A 418 -21.66 5.88 -7.33
CA ASN A 418 -22.12 4.49 -7.32
C ASN A 418 -22.42 3.95 -8.72
N PRO A 419 -21.44 3.74 -9.60
CA PRO A 419 -21.67 3.12 -10.90
C PRO A 419 -22.21 1.70 -10.73
N LEU A 420 -23.34 1.41 -11.37
CA LEU A 420 -24.04 0.13 -11.25
C LEU A 420 -23.43 -0.97 -12.12
N ASN A 421 -22.83 -0.60 -13.24
CA ASN A 421 -22.21 -1.52 -14.18
C ASN A 421 -20.72 -1.22 -14.30
N ILE A 422 -19.92 -2.26 -14.52
CA ILE A 422 -18.46 -2.20 -14.51
C ILE A 422 -17.94 -2.85 -15.80
N ILE A 423 -16.93 -2.22 -16.40
CA ILE A 423 -16.10 -2.83 -17.44
C ILE A 423 -14.85 -3.38 -16.78
N GLN A 424 -14.50 -4.60 -17.10
CA GLN A 424 -13.28 -5.23 -16.58
C GLN A 424 -12.59 -6.09 -17.64
N ASP A 425 -11.31 -6.36 -17.41
CA ASP A 425 -10.58 -7.36 -18.19
C ASP A 425 -10.97 -8.75 -17.69
N PHE A 426 -11.43 -9.60 -18.60
CA PHE A 426 -11.85 -10.97 -18.29
C PHE A 426 -10.67 -11.83 -17.82
N GLY A 427 -9.49 -11.68 -18.42
CA GLY A 427 -8.28 -12.45 -18.03
C GLY A 427 -7.80 -12.13 -16.62
N LYS A 428 -7.66 -10.84 -16.30
CA LYS A 428 -7.13 -10.38 -15.01
C LYS A 428 -8.16 -10.29 -13.89
N GLN A 429 -9.45 -10.30 -14.22
CA GLN A 429 -10.54 -10.09 -13.25
C GLN A 429 -10.39 -8.76 -12.49
N ILE A 430 -10.02 -7.69 -13.20
CA ILE A 430 -9.81 -6.35 -12.65
C ILE A 430 -10.58 -5.31 -13.46
N ALA A 431 -11.21 -4.35 -12.78
CA ALA A 431 -11.93 -3.26 -13.43
C ALA A 431 -10.99 -2.35 -14.23
N VAL A 432 -11.51 -1.76 -15.29
CA VAL A 432 -10.91 -0.60 -15.96
C VAL A 432 -10.79 0.54 -14.96
N LEU A 433 -9.73 1.34 -15.03
CA LEU A 433 -9.65 2.58 -14.23
C LEU A 433 -10.78 3.53 -14.62
N CYS A 434 -11.48 4.06 -13.64
CA CYS A 434 -12.48 5.09 -13.86
C CYS A 434 -11.82 6.34 -14.45
N PHE A 435 -12.48 6.97 -15.40
CA PHE A 435 -12.05 8.24 -15.98
C PHE A 435 -13.21 9.19 -16.21
N SER A 436 -12.93 10.49 -16.20
CA SER A 436 -13.95 11.52 -16.44
C SER A 436 -13.38 12.69 -17.25
N ASN A 437 -14.26 13.41 -17.95
CA ASN A 437 -13.96 14.58 -18.76
C ASN A 437 -12.85 14.37 -19.80
N VAL A 438 -12.70 13.15 -20.32
CA VAL A 438 -11.72 12.86 -21.36
C VAL A 438 -12.27 13.33 -22.70
N LYS A 439 -11.55 14.26 -23.35
CA LYS A 439 -11.95 14.76 -24.69
C LYS A 439 -11.80 13.70 -25.75
N VAL A 440 -12.77 13.64 -26.66
CA VAL A 440 -12.71 12.84 -27.87
C VAL A 440 -11.90 13.60 -28.94
N THR A 441 -10.88 12.95 -29.48
CA THR A 441 -10.10 13.53 -30.57
C THR A 441 -10.91 13.49 -31.85
N VAL A 442 -11.13 14.65 -32.43
CA VAL A 442 -11.79 14.81 -33.74
C VAL A 442 -10.71 15.18 -34.77
N LYS A 443 -10.43 14.28 -35.69
CA LYS A 443 -9.43 14.51 -36.77
C LYS A 443 -10.12 15.10 -38.02
#